data_8ea2ae978774a03bcf17563d3fe51875
#
_entry.id   8ea2ae978774a03bcf17563d3fe51875
#
_cell.length_a   1.000
_cell.length_b   1.000
_cell.length_c   1.000
_cell.angle_alpha   90.00
_cell.angle_beta   90.00
_cell.angle_gamma   90.00
#
_symmetry.space_group_name_H-M   'P 1'
#
loop_
_entity.id
_entity.type
_entity.pdbx_description
1 polymer ?
#
loop_
_entity_poly.entity_id
_entity_poly.type
_entity_poly.pdbx_seq_one_letter_code
_entity_poly.pdbx_strand_id
1 'polypeptide(L)'
;FYHHYKEDIALFAEMGFKVYRMSINWPRIFPKGTETEPNEAGLQFYDKVFAELKKYGIEPLVTLYHNEMPLNMVTAMGGCYLRFAEVLFRRYKDVVKYWIPFNEINDLTTAVGNWNHGGILNHGTEDFSHQVDDPDKRYAALHNQFVASAKAVLLGRQINPEFRFGTMICHITVYPLTCRPEDVLLTQQEDQLRNCMSGDVQCKGVYPYYAKRYFERNHIHFDVEP
;
A
#
# COMPACT_ATOMS: atom_id res chain seq x y z
N PHE A 1 -8.11 -1.32 19.72
CA PHE A 1 -8.56 -2.52 18.96
C PHE A 1 -7.90 -3.80 19.48
N TYR A 2 -6.58 -3.91 19.59
CA TYR A 2 -5.88 -5.17 19.95
C TYR A 2 -6.46 -5.88 21.19
N HIS A 3 -6.73 -5.16 22.26
CA HIS A 3 -7.29 -5.70 23.51
C HIS A 3 -8.83 -5.75 23.53
N HIS A 4 -9.49 -5.00 22.67
CA HIS A 4 -10.94 -4.78 22.67
C HIS A 4 -11.64 -5.21 21.36
N TYR A 5 -10.97 -5.99 20.49
CA TYR A 5 -11.49 -6.33 19.16
C TYR A 5 -12.87 -7.02 19.20
N LYS A 6 -13.18 -7.78 20.25
CA LYS A 6 -14.49 -8.43 20.37
C LYS A 6 -15.61 -7.42 20.61
N GLU A 7 -15.36 -6.47 21.51
CA GLU A 7 -16.29 -5.39 21.83
C GLU A 7 -16.46 -4.46 20.63
N ASP A 8 -15.32 -4.08 20.02
CA ASP A 8 -15.33 -3.21 18.83
C ASP A 8 -16.09 -3.85 17.66
N ILE A 9 -15.88 -5.16 17.39
CA ILE A 9 -16.57 -5.86 16.31
C ILE A 9 -18.08 -6.02 16.61
N ALA A 10 -18.45 -6.23 17.86
CA ALA A 10 -19.86 -6.26 18.26
C ALA A 10 -20.54 -4.91 17.99
N LEU A 11 -19.86 -3.80 18.29
CA LEU A 11 -20.34 -2.45 17.97
C LEU A 11 -20.43 -2.22 16.45
N PHE A 12 -19.48 -2.68 15.66
CA PHE A 12 -19.56 -2.64 14.19
C PHE A 12 -20.80 -3.38 13.67
N ALA A 13 -21.09 -4.53 14.26
CA ALA A 13 -22.30 -5.30 13.90
C ALA A 13 -23.58 -4.56 14.27
N GLU A 14 -23.65 -3.94 15.46
CA GLU A 14 -24.76 -3.10 15.89
C GLU A 14 -24.97 -1.92 14.95
N MET A 15 -23.88 -1.28 14.48
CA MET A 15 -23.91 -0.21 13.49
C MET A 15 -24.31 -0.70 12.08
N GLY A 16 -24.43 -2.01 11.85
CA GLY A 16 -24.85 -2.60 10.59
C GLY A 16 -23.74 -2.77 9.56
N PHE A 17 -22.48 -2.77 9.94
CA PHE A 17 -21.36 -2.98 9.03
C PHE A 17 -21.45 -4.32 8.32
N LYS A 18 -21.19 -4.32 7.01
CA LYS A 18 -21.13 -5.53 6.16
C LYS A 18 -19.70 -5.88 5.77
N VAL A 19 -18.83 -4.90 5.75
CA VAL A 19 -17.41 -5.05 5.42
C VAL A 19 -16.59 -4.29 6.46
N TYR A 20 -15.50 -4.89 6.91
CA TYR A 20 -14.51 -4.22 7.77
C TYR A 20 -13.16 -4.23 7.09
N ARG A 21 -12.66 -3.02 6.76
CA ARG A 21 -11.31 -2.86 6.23
C ARG A 21 -10.32 -2.74 7.37
N MET A 22 -9.26 -3.54 7.31
CA MET A 22 -8.16 -3.52 8.26
C MET A 22 -6.84 -3.85 7.59
N SER A 23 -5.72 -3.51 8.22
CA SER A 23 -4.39 -3.99 7.84
C SER A 23 -3.92 -5.13 8.75
N ILE A 24 -3.03 -5.98 8.22
CA ILE A 24 -2.23 -6.90 9.01
C ILE A 24 -0.85 -6.28 9.15
N ASN A 25 -0.48 -5.93 10.38
CA ASN A 25 0.78 -5.27 10.66
C ASN A 25 1.97 -6.19 10.34
N TRP A 26 2.78 -5.81 9.34
CA TRP A 26 3.90 -6.61 8.87
C TRP A 26 4.92 -6.92 9.99
N PRO A 27 5.40 -5.96 10.80
CA PRO A 27 6.29 -6.25 11.93
C PRO A 27 5.72 -7.20 12.98
N ARG A 28 4.40 -7.36 13.06
CA ARG A 28 3.78 -8.35 13.94
C ARG A 28 4.00 -9.78 13.45
N ILE A 29 4.07 -9.96 12.14
CA ILE A 29 4.27 -11.28 11.51
C ILE A 29 5.76 -11.56 11.27
N PHE A 30 6.51 -10.56 10.84
CA PHE A 30 7.95 -10.60 10.60
C PHE A 30 8.61 -9.37 11.24
N PRO A 31 8.97 -9.41 12.52
CA PRO A 31 9.47 -8.24 13.26
C PRO A 31 10.65 -7.52 12.64
N LYS A 32 11.57 -8.25 12.05
CA LYS A 32 12.74 -7.71 11.33
C LYS A 32 12.53 -7.66 9.82
N GLY A 33 11.51 -8.35 9.30
CA GLY A 33 11.22 -8.52 7.88
C GLY A 33 12.07 -9.58 7.17
N THR A 34 13.15 -10.05 7.78
CA THR A 34 14.12 -11.00 7.20
C THR A 34 13.95 -12.43 7.71
N GLU A 35 13.09 -12.66 8.66
CA GLU A 35 12.82 -13.99 9.21
C GLU A 35 12.36 -14.96 8.12
N THR A 36 12.73 -16.24 8.27
CA THR A 36 12.25 -17.33 7.39
C THR A 36 10.89 -17.83 7.83
N GLU A 37 10.61 -17.79 9.14
CA GLU A 37 9.36 -18.26 9.74
C GLU A 37 8.56 -17.10 10.33
N PRO A 38 7.23 -17.09 10.14
CA PRO A 38 6.39 -16.05 10.70
C PRO A 38 6.20 -16.21 12.21
N ASN A 39 5.92 -15.09 12.87
CA ASN A 39 5.50 -15.09 14.27
C ASN A 39 4.09 -15.67 14.40
N GLU A 40 3.99 -16.92 14.82
CA GLU A 40 2.71 -17.63 14.96
C GLU A 40 1.76 -16.94 15.95
N ALA A 41 2.25 -16.35 17.04
CA ALA A 41 1.40 -15.60 17.95
C ALA A 41 0.74 -14.38 17.29
N GLY A 42 1.46 -13.74 16.37
CA GLY A 42 0.91 -12.66 15.53
C GLY A 42 -0.21 -13.15 14.60
N LEU A 43 -0.02 -14.28 13.94
CA LEU A 43 -1.03 -14.90 13.09
C LEU A 43 -2.28 -15.31 13.88
N GLN A 44 -2.10 -15.96 15.03
CA GLN A 44 -3.20 -16.37 15.91
C GLN A 44 -4.06 -15.21 16.40
N PHE A 45 -3.48 -14.03 16.56
CA PHE A 45 -4.27 -12.83 16.87
C PHE A 45 -5.27 -12.54 15.73
N TYR A 46 -4.81 -12.52 14.48
CA TYR A 46 -5.69 -12.28 13.32
C TYR A 46 -6.68 -13.42 13.07
N ASP A 47 -6.33 -14.68 13.36
CA ASP A 47 -7.28 -15.79 13.36
C ASP A 47 -8.49 -15.49 14.24
N LYS A 48 -8.23 -14.98 15.46
CA LYS A 48 -9.29 -14.62 16.43
C LYS A 48 -10.12 -13.44 15.94
N VAL A 49 -9.50 -12.43 15.33
CA VAL A 49 -10.21 -11.27 14.75
C VAL A 49 -11.13 -11.71 13.62
N PHE A 50 -10.64 -12.52 12.69
CA PHE A 50 -11.46 -13.01 11.56
C PHE A 50 -12.57 -13.95 12.02
N ALA A 51 -12.31 -14.79 13.02
CA ALA A 51 -13.34 -15.62 13.63
C ALA A 51 -14.46 -14.78 14.28
N GLU A 52 -14.10 -13.66 14.90
CA GLU A 52 -15.08 -12.75 15.49
C GLU A 52 -15.89 -12.02 14.42
N LEU A 53 -15.27 -11.49 13.36
CA LEU A 53 -15.97 -10.87 12.21
C LEU A 53 -16.98 -11.85 11.58
N LYS A 54 -16.58 -13.11 11.42
CA LYS A 54 -17.43 -14.16 10.85
C LYS A 54 -18.70 -14.40 11.66
N LYS A 55 -18.66 -14.33 12.99
CA LYS A 55 -19.84 -14.48 13.87
C LYS A 55 -20.95 -13.50 13.52
N TYR A 56 -20.59 -12.29 13.11
CA TYR A 56 -21.52 -11.22 12.77
C TYR A 56 -21.78 -11.07 11.27
N GLY A 57 -21.19 -11.95 10.44
CA GLY A 57 -21.33 -11.88 8.99
C GLY A 57 -20.68 -10.65 8.38
N ILE A 58 -19.62 -10.12 9.02
CA ILE A 58 -18.85 -8.97 8.52
C ILE A 58 -17.68 -9.51 7.68
N GLU A 59 -17.63 -9.11 6.41
CA GLU A 59 -16.60 -9.53 5.46
C GLU A 59 -15.29 -8.75 5.70
N PRO A 60 -14.14 -9.42 5.86
CA PRO A 60 -12.86 -8.72 5.97
C PRO A 60 -12.36 -8.26 4.59
N LEU A 61 -11.92 -6.99 4.52
CA LEU A 61 -11.13 -6.42 3.43
C LEU A 61 -9.73 -6.10 3.97
N VAL A 62 -8.72 -6.86 3.55
CA VAL A 62 -7.40 -6.80 4.16
C VAL A 62 -6.41 -6.01 3.32
N THR A 63 -5.81 -5.00 3.91
CA THR A 63 -4.65 -4.28 3.37
C THR A 63 -3.38 -4.97 3.88
N LEU A 64 -2.49 -5.38 2.93
CA LEU A 64 -1.23 -6.04 3.27
C LEU A 64 -0.22 -5.05 3.85
N TYR A 65 0.07 -3.97 3.15
CA TYR A 65 0.99 -2.92 3.59
C TYR A 65 0.24 -1.62 3.86
N HIS A 66 0.31 -1.13 5.10
CA HIS A 66 -0.29 0.14 5.50
C HIS A 66 0.71 0.97 6.33
N ASN A 67 1.84 1.30 5.66
CA ASN A 67 2.93 2.14 6.18
C ASN A 67 3.75 1.54 7.34
N GLU A 68 3.48 0.28 7.73
CA GLU A 68 4.26 -0.40 8.77
C GLU A 68 5.32 -1.30 8.13
N MET A 69 6.45 -0.72 7.73
CA MET A 69 7.59 -1.48 7.23
C MET A 69 8.52 -1.88 8.38
N PRO A 70 8.99 -3.14 8.44
CA PRO A 70 10.08 -3.49 9.33
C PRO A 70 11.31 -2.62 9.04
N LEU A 71 11.91 -2.02 10.08
CA LEU A 71 12.99 -1.02 9.92
C LEU A 71 14.16 -1.50 9.05
N ASN A 72 14.46 -2.80 9.08
CA ASN A 72 15.55 -3.38 8.28
C ASN A 72 15.20 -3.54 6.78
N MET A 73 13.97 -3.22 6.36
CA MET A 73 13.48 -3.47 4.99
C MET A 73 13.52 -2.25 4.08
N VAL A 74 13.98 -1.12 4.57
CA VAL A 74 14.04 0.14 3.82
C VAL A 74 14.78 0.02 2.49
N THR A 75 15.69 -0.96 2.34
CA THR A 75 16.48 -1.18 1.12
C THR A 75 16.23 -2.52 0.40
N ALA A 76 15.35 -3.41 0.92
CA ALA A 76 15.24 -4.79 0.41
C ALA A 76 13.77 -5.29 0.32
N MET A 77 12.84 -4.42 -0.04
CA MET A 77 11.40 -4.67 0.05
C MET A 77 10.88 -5.88 -0.76
N GLY A 78 11.38 -6.12 -1.96
CA GLY A 78 10.73 -7.01 -2.94
C GLY A 78 10.48 -8.45 -2.47
N GLY A 79 11.52 -9.20 -2.13
CA GLY A 79 11.40 -10.61 -1.74
C GLY A 79 10.74 -10.83 -0.39
N CYS A 80 10.98 -9.95 0.57
CA CYS A 80 10.42 -10.04 1.91
C CYS A 80 8.93 -9.72 1.94
N TYR A 81 8.49 -8.75 1.12
CA TYR A 81 7.07 -8.43 0.98
C TYR A 81 6.28 -9.61 0.39
N LEU A 82 6.79 -10.27 -0.64
CA LEU A 82 6.12 -11.43 -1.24
C LEU A 82 6.01 -12.60 -0.27
N ARG A 83 7.04 -12.84 0.55
CA ARG A 83 6.98 -13.85 1.61
C ARG A 83 5.88 -13.52 2.64
N PHE A 84 5.82 -12.28 3.07
CA PHE A 84 4.75 -11.81 3.96
C PHE A 84 3.36 -12.02 3.33
N ALA A 85 3.18 -11.59 2.09
CA ALA A 85 1.93 -11.78 1.36
C ALA A 85 1.57 -13.26 1.20
N GLU A 86 2.53 -14.12 0.86
CA GLU A 86 2.32 -15.56 0.69
C GLU A 86 1.83 -16.23 1.98
N VAL A 87 2.46 -15.93 3.11
CA VAL A 87 2.05 -16.46 4.42
C VAL A 87 0.59 -16.09 4.71
N LEU A 88 0.22 -14.83 4.49
CA LEU A 88 -1.15 -14.37 4.73
C LEU A 88 -2.16 -14.99 3.76
N PHE A 89 -1.83 -15.05 2.47
CA PHE A 89 -2.71 -15.65 1.47
C PHE A 89 -2.98 -17.13 1.77
N ARG A 90 -1.95 -17.90 2.11
CA ARG A 90 -2.09 -19.31 2.45
C ARG A 90 -2.87 -19.52 3.76
N ARG A 91 -2.57 -18.71 4.79
CA ARG A 91 -3.22 -18.82 6.10
C ARG A 91 -4.70 -18.49 6.02
N TYR A 92 -5.06 -17.44 5.28
CA TYR A 92 -6.41 -16.87 5.27
C TYR A 92 -7.18 -17.12 3.98
N LYS A 93 -6.76 -18.08 3.14
CA LYS A 93 -7.36 -18.36 1.83
C LYS A 93 -8.86 -18.69 1.86
N ASP A 94 -9.34 -19.22 2.96
CA ASP A 94 -10.73 -19.65 3.14
C ASP A 94 -11.55 -18.64 3.98
N VAL A 95 -10.92 -17.53 4.37
CA VAL A 95 -11.50 -16.55 5.30
C VAL A 95 -11.55 -15.15 4.70
N VAL A 96 -10.50 -14.74 3.99
CA VAL A 96 -10.38 -13.41 3.39
C VAL A 96 -10.45 -13.53 1.88
N LYS A 97 -11.42 -12.83 1.28
CA LYS A 97 -11.61 -12.78 -0.16
C LYS A 97 -11.02 -11.52 -0.80
N TYR A 98 -11.04 -10.40 -0.07
CA TYR A 98 -10.71 -9.08 -0.59
C TYR A 98 -9.39 -8.59 -0.03
N TRP A 99 -8.47 -8.22 -0.94
CA TRP A 99 -7.11 -7.83 -0.61
C TRP A 99 -6.72 -6.52 -1.27
N ILE A 100 -6.01 -5.67 -0.54
CA ILE A 100 -5.35 -4.46 -1.06
C ILE A 100 -3.86 -4.61 -0.80
N PRO A 101 -3.01 -4.71 -1.85
CA PRO A 101 -1.57 -4.87 -1.66
C PRO A 101 -0.90 -3.71 -0.90
N PHE A 102 -1.20 -2.48 -1.30
CA PHE A 102 -0.64 -1.27 -0.69
C PHE A 102 -1.73 -0.26 -0.38
N ASN A 103 -1.64 0.37 0.81
CA ASN A 103 -2.43 1.55 1.14
C ASN A 103 -1.83 2.77 0.42
N GLU A 104 -2.66 3.66 -0.11
CA GLU A 104 -2.28 4.99 -0.64
C GLU A 104 -0.98 5.00 -1.45
N ILE A 105 -0.82 4.02 -2.35
CA ILE A 105 0.40 3.85 -3.14
C ILE A 105 0.82 5.12 -3.89
N ASN A 106 -0.14 5.99 -4.21
CA ASN A 106 0.08 7.27 -4.87
C ASN A 106 0.69 8.35 -3.96
N ASP A 107 0.79 8.13 -2.64
CA ASP A 107 1.44 9.10 -1.75
C ASP A 107 2.91 9.30 -2.12
N LEU A 108 3.55 8.29 -2.70
CA LEU A 108 4.89 8.39 -3.29
C LEU A 108 4.99 9.34 -4.50
N THR A 109 3.89 9.91 -4.97
CA THR A 109 3.95 11.04 -5.93
C THR A 109 4.24 12.38 -5.25
N THR A 110 4.24 12.43 -3.92
CA THR A 110 4.53 13.61 -3.11
C THR A 110 5.81 13.44 -2.29
N ALA A 111 6.43 14.56 -1.92
CA ALA A 111 7.66 14.52 -1.11
C ALA A 111 7.46 13.82 0.26
N VAL A 112 6.27 13.97 0.86
CA VAL A 112 5.92 13.33 2.14
C VAL A 112 5.92 11.80 2.02
N GLY A 113 5.54 11.25 0.87
CA GLY A 113 5.56 9.82 0.61
C GLY A 113 6.96 9.19 0.69
N ASN A 114 8.00 9.97 0.52
CA ASN A 114 9.38 9.50 0.56
C ASN A 114 9.69 8.70 1.84
N TRP A 115 9.39 9.24 2.99
CA TRP A 115 9.61 8.56 4.26
C TRP A 115 8.37 7.82 4.77
N ASN A 116 7.16 8.33 4.52
CA ASN A 116 5.93 7.74 5.03
C ASN A 116 5.59 6.40 4.34
N HIS A 117 5.75 6.33 3.02
CA HIS A 117 5.44 5.14 2.22
C HIS A 117 6.68 4.42 1.69
N GLY A 118 7.71 5.18 1.32
CA GLY A 118 8.97 4.64 0.80
C GLY A 118 9.92 4.14 1.88
N GLY A 119 9.74 4.58 3.13
CA GLY A 119 10.67 4.32 4.21
C GLY A 119 12.07 4.90 3.95
N ILE A 120 12.19 5.88 3.05
CA ILE A 120 13.46 6.47 2.64
C ILE A 120 13.78 7.60 3.60
N LEU A 121 14.81 7.41 4.42
CA LEU A 121 15.27 8.38 5.40
C LEU A 121 16.62 8.95 4.97
N ASN A 122 16.81 10.27 5.17
CA ASN A 122 18.10 10.89 4.96
C ASN A 122 19.08 10.44 6.06
N HIS A 123 20.30 10.16 5.66
CA HIS A 123 21.33 9.73 6.59
C HIS A 123 21.62 10.85 7.62
N GLY A 124 21.67 10.45 8.90
CA GLY A 124 22.06 11.37 9.99
C GLY A 124 20.96 12.30 10.49
N THR A 125 19.72 12.13 10.06
CA THR A 125 18.58 12.87 10.63
C THR A 125 17.43 11.92 11.00
N GLU A 126 16.94 12.06 12.24
CA GLU A 126 15.76 11.38 12.76
C GLU A 126 14.51 12.28 12.71
N ASP A 127 14.67 13.55 12.38
CA ASP A 127 13.60 14.54 12.35
C ASP A 127 12.97 14.61 10.94
N PHE A 128 11.69 14.35 10.86
CA PHE A 128 10.94 14.43 9.61
C PHE A 128 10.93 15.83 8.99
N SER A 129 11.02 16.88 9.79
CA SER A 129 11.04 18.25 9.29
C SER A 129 12.33 18.60 8.54
N HIS A 130 13.39 17.81 8.73
CA HIS A 130 14.69 17.98 8.08
C HIS A 130 14.97 16.93 6.98
N GLN A 131 13.97 16.12 6.62
CA GLN A 131 14.08 15.20 5.50
C GLN A 131 14.09 15.98 4.18
N VAL A 132 15.02 15.63 3.29
CA VAL A 132 15.12 16.20 1.95
C VAL A 132 14.52 15.22 0.96
N ASP A 133 13.64 15.71 0.08
CA ASP A 133 13.07 14.89 -0.98
C ASP A 133 14.14 14.49 -2.01
N ASP A 134 14.14 13.23 -2.39
CA ASP A 134 14.93 12.67 -3.48
C ASP A 134 13.95 12.02 -4.48
N PRO A 135 13.52 12.76 -5.51
CA PRO A 135 12.53 12.28 -6.46
C PRO A 135 12.95 10.99 -7.18
N ASP A 136 14.22 10.81 -7.48
CA ASP A 136 14.74 9.62 -8.16
C ASP A 136 14.50 8.37 -7.28
N LYS A 137 14.90 8.43 -6.02
CA LYS A 137 14.65 7.34 -5.07
C LYS A 137 13.17 7.13 -4.79
N ARG A 138 12.41 8.22 -4.67
CA ARG A 138 10.99 8.15 -4.38
C ARG A 138 10.19 7.49 -5.51
N TYR A 139 10.46 7.84 -6.77
CA TYR A 139 9.81 7.20 -7.90
C TYR A 139 10.34 5.79 -8.17
N ALA A 140 11.62 5.50 -7.86
CA ALA A 140 12.13 4.13 -7.82
C ALA A 140 11.39 3.28 -6.78
N ALA A 141 11.15 3.80 -5.58
CA ALA A 141 10.36 3.13 -4.55
C ALA A 141 8.92 2.90 -4.99
N LEU A 142 8.28 3.89 -5.62
CA LEU A 142 6.94 3.74 -6.19
C LEU A 142 6.90 2.63 -7.26
N HIS A 143 7.86 2.62 -8.16
CA HIS A 143 7.98 1.57 -9.18
C HIS A 143 8.11 0.18 -8.56
N ASN A 144 8.98 0.04 -7.57
CA ASN A 144 9.15 -1.22 -6.84
C ASN A 144 7.86 -1.67 -6.13
N GLN A 145 7.08 -0.75 -5.61
CA GLN A 145 5.77 -1.07 -5.03
C GLN A 145 4.75 -1.51 -6.10
N PHE A 146 4.75 -0.92 -7.29
CA PHE A 146 3.92 -1.41 -8.41
C PHE A 146 4.29 -2.84 -8.79
N VAL A 147 5.58 -3.14 -8.95
CA VAL A 147 6.07 -4.49 -9.27
C VAL A 147 5.73 -5.49 -8.15
N ALA A 148 5.95 -5.11 -6.89
CA ALA A 148 5.59 -5.94 -5.73
C ALA A 148 4.09 -6.21 -5.65
N SER A 149 3.26 -5.19 -5.92
CA SER A 149 1.80 -5.31 -5.99
C SER A 149 1.37 -6.29 -7.09
N ALA A 150 1.90 -6.16 -8.29
CA ALA A 150 1.60 -7.05 -9.42
C ALA A 150 2.00 -8.51 -9.11
N LYS A 151 3.20 -8.73 -8.56
CA LYS A 151 3.67 -10.06 -8.15
C LYS A 151 2.80 -10.66 -7.04
N ALA A 152 2.35 -9.86 -6.07
CA ALA A 152 1.43 -10.31 -5.02
C ALA A 152 0.06 -10.71 -5.59
N VAL A 153 -0.47 -9.97 -6.55
CA VAL A 153 -1.73 -10.32 -7.24
C VAL A 153 -1.60 -11.64 -7.98
N LEU A 154 -0.51 -11.85 -8.72
CA LEU A 154 -0.25 -13.11 -9.42
C LEU A 154 -0.14 -14.29 -8.46
N LEU A 155 0.64 -14.14 -7.39
CA LEU A 155 0.81 -15.14 -6.34
C LEU A 155 -0.53 -15.47 -5.65
N GLY A 156 -1.29 -14.45 -5.29
CA GLY A 156 -2.56 -14.64 -4.62
C GLY A 156 -3.57 -15.39 -5.49
N ARG A 157 -3.65 -15.07 -6.80
CA ARG A 157 -4.51 -15.78 -7.76
C ARG A 157 -4.09 -17.24 -7.98
N GLN A 158 -2.80 -17.57 -7.87
CA GLN A 158 -2.31 -18.95 -7.90
C GLN A 158 -2.74 -19.72 -6.65
N ILE A 159 -2.76 -19.07 -5.48
CA ILE A 159 -3.17 -19.70 -4.21
C ILE A 159 -4.70 -19.88 -4.15
N ASN A 160 -5.44 -18.84 -4.54
CA ASN A 160 -6.90 -18.89 -4.59
C ASN A 160 -7.43 -17.98 -5.73
N PRO A 161 -7.97 -18.58 -6.83
CA PRO A 161 -8.52 -17.83 -7.97
C PRO A 161 -9.70 -16.91 -7.61
N GLU A 162 -10.38 -17.19 -6.49
CA GLU A 162 -11.53 -16.41 -6.02
C GLU A 162 -11.12 -15.11 -5.32
N PHE A 163 -9.83 -14.90 -5.04
CA PHE A 163 -9.36 -13.65 -4.46
C PHE A 163 -9.67 -12.46 -5.36
N ARG A 164 -10.10 -11.39 -4.73
CA ARG A 164 -10.37 -10.10 -5.37
C ARG A 164 -9.35 -9.07 -4.86
N PHE A 165 -8.61 -8.52 -5.80
CA PHE A 165 -7.60 -7.50 -5.50
C PHE A 165 -8.10 -6.13 -5.92
N GLY A 166 -7.87 -5.16 -5.04
CA GLY A 166 -8.13 -3.75 -5.29
C GLY A 166 -6.91 -2.90 -5.03
N THR A 167 -7.05 -1.63 -5.34
CA THR A 167 -6.07 -0.60 -4.95
C THR A 167 -6.74 0.44 -4.06
N MET A 168 -5.93 1.10 -3.26
CA MET A 168 -6.36 2.24 -2.45
C MET A 168 -5.53 3.45 -2.86
N ILE A 169 -6.22 4.51 -3.25
CA ILE A 169 -5.64 5.79 -3.67
C ILE A 169 -6.07 6.87 -2.68
N CYS A 170 -5.12 7.63 -2.18
CA CYS A 170 -5.37 8.87 -1.47
C CYS A 170 -5.75 9.93 -2.50
N HIS A 171 -7.02 10.29 -2.57
CA HIS A 171 -7.48 11.32 -3.50
C HIS A 171 -7.16 12.71 -2.98
N ILE A 172 -6.28 13.42 -3.67
CA ILE A 172 -5.87 14.79 -3.34
C ILE A 172 -6.63 15.73 -4.27
N THR A 173 -7.71 16.32 -3.78
CA THR A 173 -8.49 17.26 -4.58
C THR A 173 -7.72 18.54 -4.81
N VAL A 174 -7.56 18.93 -6.08
CA VAL A 174 -6.92 20.17 -6.51
C VAL A 174 -7.89 21.02 -7.31
N TYR A 175 -7.84 22.33 -7.11
CA TYR A 175 -8.65 23.30 -7.84
C TYR A 175 -7.75 24.37 -8.47
N PRO A 176 -8.12 24.90 -9.65
CA PRO A 176 -7.38 26.03 -10.22
C PRO A 176 -7.55 27.27 -9.34
N LEU A 177 -6.45 28.00 -9.13
CA LEU A 177 -6.48 29.24 -8.35
C LEU A 177 -7.38 30.31 -9.00
N THR A 178 -7.36 30.35 -10.35
CA THR A 178 -8.20 31.24 -11.15
C THR A 178 -8.74 30.48 -12.38
N CYS A 179 -9.64 31.11 -13.14
CA CYS A 179 -10.11 30.55 -14.41
C CYS A 179 -9.13 30.75 -15.59
N ARG A 180 -7.92 31.18 -15.35
CA ARG A 180 -6.91 31.34 -16.41
C ARG A 180 -6.50 29.97 -16.95
N PRO A 181 -6.24 29.87 -18.26
CA PRO A 181 -5.88 28.59 -18.89
C PRO A 181 -4.66 27.91 -18.22
N GLU A 182 -3.70 28.69 -17.77
CA GLU A 182 -2.47 28.20 -17.13
C GLU A 182 -2.79 27.50 -15.79
N ASP A 183 -3.66 28.10 -14.95
CA ASP A 183 -4.06 27.54 -13.67
C ASP A 183 -4.88 26.27 -13.86
N VAL A 184 -5.79 26.25 -14.84
CA VAL A 184 -6.59 25.10 -15.20
C VAL A 184 -5.72 23.94 -15.69
N LEU A 185 -4.75 24.25 -16.58
CA LEU A 185 -3.82 23.24 -17.11
C LEU A 185 -2.92 22.67 -16.00
N LEU A 186 -2.40 23.52 -15.12
CA LEU A 186 -1.59 23.07 -13.97
C LEU A 186 -2.40 22.13 -13.08
N THR A 187 -3.63 22.51 -12.75
CA THR A 187 -4.53 21.66 -11.94
C THR A 187 -4.76 20.30 -12.59
N GLN A 188 -4.98 20.25 -13.89
CA GLN A 188 -5.14 18.98 -14.62
C GLN A 188 -3.87 18.11 -14.55
N GLN A 189 -2.69 18.72 -14.69
CA GLN A 189 -1.42 17.99 -14.60
C GLN A 189 -1.17 17.43 -13.20
N GLU A 190 -1.46 18.19 -12.16
CA GLU A 190 -1.36 17.75 -10.78
C GLU A 190 -2.35 16.62 -10.47
N ASP A 191 -3.59 16.74 -10.90
CA ASP A 191 -4.61 15.69 -10.74
C ASP A 191 -4.21 14.39 -11.46
N GLN A 192 -3.74 14.48 -12.69
CA GLN A 192 -3.24 13.32 -13.44
C GLN A 192 -2.10 12.62 -12.72
N LEU A 193 -1.12 13.38 -12.23
CA LEU A 193 0.04 12.81 -11.55
C LEU A 193 -0.32 12.19 -10.20
N ARG A 194 -1.08 12.92 -9.37
CA ARG A 194 -1.38 12.53 -8.00
C ARG A 194 -2.48 11.50 -7.89
N ASN A 195 -3.55 11.65 -8.66
CA ASN A 195 -4.76 10.85 -8.51
C ASN A 195 -4.90 9.76 -9.56
N CYS A 196 -4.41 9.97 -10.80
CA CYS A 196 -4.66 9.04 -11.90
C CYS A 196 -3.50 8.08 -12.17
N MET A 197 -2.24 8.54 -12.07
CA MET A 197 -1.08 7.78 -12.53
C MET A 197 -0.98 6.39 -11.91
N SER A 198 -1.12 6.29 -10.60
CA SER A 198 -0.99 4.99 -9.90
C SER A 198 -2.07 4.00 -10.32
N GLY A 199 -3.32 4.47 -10.49
CA GLY A 199 -4.41 3.66 -11.02
C GLY A 199 -4.17 3.24 -12.47
N ASP A 200 -3.69 4.15 -13.31
CA ASP A 200 -3.35 3.85 -14.71
C ASP A 200 -2.27 2.77 -14.81
N VAL A 201 -1.18 2.89 -14.02
CA VAL A 201 -0.10 1.89 -14.02
C VAL A 201 -0.60 0.54 -13.54
N GLN A 202 -1.34 0.50 -12.43
CA GLN A 202 -1.86 -0.76 -11.87
C GLN A 202 -2.88 -1.47 -12.78
N CYS A 203 -3.67 -0.69 -13.54
CA CYS A 203 -4.67 -1.26 -14.46
C CYS A 203 -4.09 -1.64 -15.82
N LYS A 204 -3.12 -0.87 -16.33
CA LYS A 204 -2.61 -1.01 -17.71
C LYS A 204 -1.22 -1.65 -17.78
N GLY A 205 -0.49 -1.70 -16.67
CA GLY A 205 0.88 -2.24 -16.61
C GLY A 205 1.95 -1.36 -17.27
N VAL A 206 1.62 -0.10 -17.60
CA VAL A 206 2.54 0.84 -18.27
C VAL A 206 2.34 2.25 -17.71
N TYR A 207 3.42 3.03 -17.68
CA TYR A 207 3.34 4.45 -17.34
C TYR A 207 2.59 5.23 -18.42
N PRO A 208 1.60 6.06 -18.06
CA PRO A 208 0.92 6.93 -19.01
C PRO A 208 1.85 8.01 -19.55
N TYR A 209 1.52 8.57 -20.73
CA TYR A 209 2.35 9.56 -21.42
C TYR A 209 2.64 10.79 -20.55
N TYR A 210 1.67 11.24 -19.75
CA TYR A 210 1.83 12.42 -18.91
C TYR A 210 2.84 12.18 -17.77
N ALA A 211 2.93 10.96 -17.23
CA ALA A 211 3.94 10.60 -16.24
C ALA A 211 5.35 10.60 -16.84
N LYS A 212 5.51 10.01 -18.04
CA LYS A 212 6.81 10.01 -18.76
C LYS A 212 7.28 11.45 -19.03
N ARG A 213 6.38 12.31 -19.50
CA ARG A 213 6.70 13.73 -19.71
C ARG A 213 7.04 14.48 -18.43
N TYR A 214 6.39 14.13 -17.32
CA TYR A 214 6.71 14.70 -16.02
C TYR A 214 8.12 14.31 -15.59
N PHE A 215 8.49 13.04 -15.71
CA PHE A 215 9.83 12.55 -15.36
C PHE A 215 10.90 13.23 -16.23
N GLU A 216 10.72 13.31 -17.54
CA GLU A 216 11.62 13.99 -18.45
C GLU A 216 11.83 15.46 -18.07
N ARG A 217 10.74 16.21 -17.84
CA ARG A 217 10.79 17.65 -17.52
C ARG A 217 11.44 17.95 -16.18
N ASN A 218 11.31 17.05 -15.22
CA ASN A 218 11.85 17.23 -13.86
C ASN A 218 13.17 16.49 -13.67
N HIS A 219 13.75 15.94 -14.75
CA HIS A 219 15.02 15.20 -14.71
C HIS A 219 15.01 14.06 -13.69
N ILE A 220 13.90 13.35 -13.58
CA ILE A 220 13.72 12.20 -12.67
C ILE A 220 14.15 10.93 -13.39
N HIS A 221 15.10 10.21 -12.81
CA HIS A 221 15.71 9.02 -13.37
C HIS A 221 15.62 7.85 -12.39
N PHE A 222 15.07 6.75 -12.84
CA PHE A 222 15.05 5.49 -12.11
C PHE A 222 14.94 4.33 -13.08
N ASP A 223 15.48 3.17 -12.69
CA ASP A 223 15.43 1.97 -13.52
C ASP A 223 14.02 1.39 -13.52
N VAL A 224 13.52 1.12 -14.70
CA VAL A 224 12.25 0.42 -14.93
C VAL A 224 12.63 -0.94 -15.51
N GLU A 225 12.62 -1.97 -14.67
CA GLU A 225 12.73 -3.34 -15.17
C GLU A 225 11.49 -3.68 -16.01
N PRO A 226 11.65 -4.34 -17.16
CA PRO A 226 10.52 -4.68 -18.03
C PRO A 226 9.57 -5.70 -17.42
#